data_f50d90b3361448d13705190f6cec60b7
#
_entry.id   f50d90b3361448d13705190f6cec60b7
#
_cell.length_a   1.000
_cell.length_b   1.000
_cell.length_c   1.000
_cell.angle_alpha   90.00
_cell.angle_beta   90.00
_cell.angle_gamma   90.00
#
_symmetry.space_group_name_H-M   'P 1'
#
loop_
_entity.id
_entity.type
_entity.pdbx_description
1 polymer ?
#
loop_
_entity_poly.entity_id
_entity_poly.type
_entity_poly.pdbx_seq_one_letter_code
_entity_poly.pdbx_strand_id
1 'polypeptide(L)'
;DRGIYVIIDWHTHGAQYNVGAAKDFFGRMAQKYGHYDNVIFEIYNEPLQVPWGEVKGYAEQVIPIIRSHSDNLIVVGTPTWSQDVDKAANNPINAHNIAYTLHFYAGTHGQYLRDKGNYAMSKGLALFATEWGTVNANGDGGVNYGGTEEWLNWMDQNKISWCNWSIHDKNEGASIFNPGGSLSESGKYLKDILHGSAPYAPWR
;
A
#
# COMPACT_ATOMS: atom_id res chain seq x y z
N ASP A 1 -19.35 0.76 -10.97
CA ASP A 1 -20.40 1.77 -11.25
C ASP A 1 -20.34 3.02 -10.36
N ARG A 2 -19.40 3.08 -9.37
CA ARG A 2 -19.21 4.24 -8.48
C ARG A 2 -17.96 5.07 -8.80
N GLY A 3 -17.17 4.67 -9.79
CA GLY A 3 -15.95 5.38 -10.19
C GLY A 3 -14.80 5.27 -9.18
N ILE A 4 -14.78 4.21 -8.36
CA ILE A 4 -13.71 3.95 -7.38
C ILE A 4 -12.96 2.67 -7.73
N TYR A 5 -11.68 2.61 -7.37
CA TYR A 5 -10.90 1.38 -7.38
C TYR A 5 -11.15 0.59 -6.10
N VAL A 6 -11.00 -0.73 -6.18
CA VAL A 6 -11.16 -1.65 -5.05
C VAL A 6 -9.91 -2.51 -4.95
N ILE A 7 -9.23 -2.46 -3.81
CA ILE A 7 -8.12 -3.36 -3.49
C ILE A 7 -8.66 -4.53 -2.69
N ILE A 8 -8.46 -5.75 -3.19
CA ILE A 8 -8.75 -7.00 -2.48
C ILE A 8 -7.44 -7.43 -1.84
N ASP A 9 -7.33 -7.20 -0.53
CA ASP A 9 -6.10 -7.37 0.23
C ASP A 9 -6.11 -8.62 1.10
N TRP A 10 -5.00 -9.36 1.07
CA TRP A 10 -4.67 -10.40 2.04
C TRP A 10 -3.90 -9.78 3.21
N HIS A 11 -4.66 -9.19 4.13
CA HIS A 11 -4.16 -8.36 5.22
C HIS A 11 -3.52 -9.21 6.33
N THR A 12 -2.24 -9.54 6.19
CA THR A 12 -1.51 -10.39 7.13
C THR A 12 -0.02 -10.03 7.15
N HIS A 13 0.65 -10.46 8.23
CA HIS A 13 2.11 -10.39 8.38
C HIS A 13 2.82 -11.73 8.08
N GLY A 14 2.08 -12.78 7.70
CA GLY A 14 2.62 -14.13 7.53
C GLY A 14 1.96 -14.91 6.40
N ALA A 15 1.74 -14.30 5.25
CA ALA A 15 1.07 -14.94 4.12
C ALA A 15 1.78 -16.20 3.63
N GLN A 16 3.12 -16.25 3.67
CA GLN A 16 3.92 -17.41 3.25
C GLN A 16 3.63 -18.67 4.08
N TYR A 17 3.06 -18.54 5.28
CA TYR A 17 2.68 -19.69 6.12
C TYR A 17 1.30 -20.25 5.77
N ASN A 18 0.52 -19.55 4.94
CA ASN A 18 -0.86 -19.90 4.58
C ASN A 18 -1.10 -19.88 3.06
N VAL A 19 -0.10 -20.31 2.27
CA VAL A 19 -0.12 -20.24 0.80
C VAL A 19 -1.37 -20.92 0.20
N GLY A 20 -1.76 -22.08 0.74
CA GLY A 20 -2.94 -22.81 0.25
C GLY A 20 -4.24 -22.00 0.39
N ALA A 21 -4.44 -21.37 1.56
CA ALA A 21 -5.61 -20.54 1.81
C ALA A 21 -5.60 -19.25 0.94
N ALA A 22 -4.42 -18.64 0.74
CA ALA A 22 -4.29 -17.48 -0.13
C ALA A 22 -4.60 -17.83 -1.59
N LYS A 23 -4.12 -18.97 -2.09
CA LYS A 23 -4.42 -19.46 -3.46
C LYS A 23 -5.91 -19.69 -3.67
N ASP A 24 -6.59 -20.33 -2.70
CA ASP A 24 -8.04 -20.56 -2.77
C ASP A 24 -8.80 -19.23 -2.75
N PHE A 25 -8.44 -18.33 -1.84
CA PHE A 25 -9.07 -17.01 -1.74
C PHE A 25 -8.91 -16.20 -3.03
N PHE A 26 -7.69 -16.01 -3.49
CA PHE A 26 -7.43 -15.22 -4.69
C PHE A 26 -7.94 -15.86 -5.97
N GLY A 27 -7.95 -17.19 -6.06
CA GLY A 27 -8.58 -17.90 -7.17
C GLY A 27 -10.07 -17.56 -7.28
N ARG A 28 -10.80 -17.66 -6.16
CA ARG A 28 -12.23 -17.28 -6.12
C ARG A 28 -12.47 -15.79 -6.36
N MET A 29 -11.63 -14.92 -5.81
CA MET A 29 -11.77 -13.48 -6.00
C MET A 29 -11.48 -13.07 -7.44
N ALA A 30 -10.40 -13.59 -8.04
CA ALA A 30 -10.04 -13.30 -9.42
C ALA A 30 -11.08 -13.87 -10.42
N GLN A 31 -11.59 -15.07 -10.20
CA GLN A 31 -12.66 -15.64 -11.00
C GLN A 31 -13.94 -14.77 -10.96
N LYS A 32 -14.28 -14.25 -9.77
CA LYS A 32 -15.52 -13.49 -9.58
C LYS A 32 -15.40 -12.03 -10.00
N TYR A 33 -14.27 -11.39 -9.73
CA TYR A 33 -14.13 -9.93 -9.86
C TYR A 33 -13.02 -9.50 -10.82
N GLY A 34 -12.20 -10.42 -11.32
CA GLY A 34 -11.04 -10.11 -12.13
C GLY A 34 -11.34 -9.55 -13.53
N HIS A 35 -12.59 -9.54 -13.95
CA HIS A 35 -13.06 -8.92 -15.21
C HIS A 35 -13.43 -7.43 -15.04
N TYR A 36 -13.39 -6.89 -13.82
CA TYR A 36 -13.61 -5.47 -13.57
C TYR A 36 -12.25 -4.73 -13.51
N ASP A 37 -12.04 -3.79 -14.43
CA ASP A 37 -10.78 -3.06 -14.58
C ASP A 37 -10.38 -2.21 -13.36
N ASN A 38 -11.32 -1.93 -12.46
CA ASN A 38 -11.10 -1.17 -11.23
C ASN A 38 -10.78 -2.04 -10.00
N VAL A 39 -10.58 -3.35 -10.18
CA VAL A 39 -10.17 -4.27 -9.10
C VAL A 39 -8.67 -4.46 -9.12
N ILE A 40 -8.05 -4.39 -7.95
CA ILE A 40 -6.62 -4.59 -7.70
C ILE A 40 -6.49 -5.72 -6.68
N PHE A 41 -5.47 -6.56 -6.81
CA PHE A 41 -5.22 -7.66 -5.87
C PHE A 41 -3.94 -7.38 -5.08
N GLU A 42 -4.04 -7.13 -3.79
CA GLU A 42 -2.89 -7.02 -2.89
C GLU A 42 -2.69 -8.36 -2.18
N ILE A 43 -1.66 -9.08 -2.62
CA ILE A 43 -1.49 -10.48 -2.20
C ILE A 43 -0.75 -10.65 -0.88
N TYR A 44 -0.14 -9.61 -0.35
CA TYR A 44 0.53 -9.61 0.95
C TYR A 44 0.65 -8.18 1.49
N ASN A 45 -0.03 -7.89 2.59
CA ASN A 45 -0.03 -6.55 3.19
C ASN A 45 1.36 -6.15 3.72
N GLU A 46 1.83 -6.81 4.78
CA GLU A 46 3.07 -6.41 5.47
C GLU A 46 3.91 -7.61 5.90
N PRO A 47 4.79 -8.12 5.03
CA PRO A 47 5.79 -9.10 5.45
C PRO A 47 6.64 -8.54 6.60
N LEU A 48 6.90 -9.34 7.63
CA LEU A 48 7.78 -8.96 8.72
C LEU A 48 9.25 -8.92 8.24
N GLN A 49 10.19 -8.94 9.17
CA GLN A 49 11.62 -9.00 8.87
C GLN A 49 12.04 -10.39 8.36
N VAL A 50 11.54 -10.74 7.17
CA VAL A 50 11.82 -12.00 6.49
C VAL A 50 12.65 -11.76 5.23
N PRO A 51 13.42 -12.76 4.74
CA PRO A 51 14.11 -12.64 3.46
C PRO A 51 13.15 -12.38 2.30
N TRP A 52 13.52 -11.48 1.38
CA TRP A 52 12.71 -11.22 0.17
C TRP A 52 12.41 -12.50 -0.62
N GLY A 53 13.34 -13.45 -0.66
CA GLY A 53 13.14 -14.73 -1.34
C GLY A 53 11.95 -15.54 -0.83
N GLU A 54 11.59 -15.42 0.46
CA GLU A 54 10.40 -16.08 1.01
C GLU A 54 9.11 -15.40 0.52
N VAL A 55 9.08 -14.06 0.53
CA VAL A 55 7.95 -13.29 0.01
C VAL A 55 7.77 -13.53 -1.48
N LYS A 56 8.87 -13.49 -2.24
CA LYS A 56 8.88 -13.78 -3.68
C LYS A 56 8.37 -15.20 -3.97
N GLY A 57 8.87 -16.21 -3.24
CA GLY A 57 8.44 -17.59 -3.40
C GLY A 57 6.97 -17.83 -3.07
N TYR A 58 6.39 -17.06 -2.15
CA TYR A 58 4.94 -17.00 -1.91
C TYR A 58 4.22 -16.37 -3.11
N ALA A 59 4.65 -15.18 -3.53
CA ALA A 59 4.05 -14.43 -4.61
C ALA A 59 4.04 -15.24 -5.93
N GLU A 60 5.14 -15.90 -6.27
CA GLU A 60 5.26 -16.75 -7.46
C GLU A 60 4.31 -17.96 -7.47
N GLN A 61 3.75 -18.33 -6.32
CA GLN A 61 2.72 -19.37 -6.23
C GLN A 61 1.30 -18.81 -6.35
N VAL A 62 1.05 -17.59 -5.90
CA VAL A 62 -0.28 -16.96 -5.88
C VAL A 62 -0.58 -16.25 -7.20
N ILE A 63 0.40 -15.54 -7.77
CA ILE A 63 0.25 -14.76 -9.02
C ILE A 63 -0.31 -15.60 -10.17
N PRO A 64 0.17 -16.82 -10.47
CA PRO A 64 -0.39 -17.63 -11.57
C PRO A 64 -1.87 -17.99 -11.36
N ILE A 65 -2.32 -18.10 -10.12
CA ILE A 65 -3.71 -18.39 -9.80
C ILE A 65 -4.60 -17.19 -10.18
N ILE A 66 -4.17 -15.97 -9.84
CA ILE A 66 -4.88 -14.74 -10.24
C ILE A 66 -4.85 -14.61 -11.76
N ARG A 67 -3.68 -14.79 -12.38
CA ARG A 67 -3.47 -14.64 -13.83
C ARG A 67 -4.26 -15.62 -14.68
N SER A 68 -4.70 -16.76 -14.12
CA SER A 68 -5.62 -17.66 -14.83
C SER A 68 -7.02 -17.06 -15.03
N HIS A 69 -7.34 -15.93 -14.39
CA HIS A 69 -8.65 -15.29 -14.43
C HIS A 69 -8.61 -13.77 -14.72
N SER A 70 -7.46 -13.11 -14.54
CA SER A 70 -7.39 -11.65 -14.57
C SER A 70 -5.99 -11.14 -14.92
N ASP A 71 -5.94 -10.08 -15.73
CA ASP A 71 -4.73 -9.30 -16.01
C ASP A 71 -4.60 -8.04 -15.14
N ASN A 72 -5.49 -7.84 -14.18
CA ASN A 72 -5.52 -6.66 -13.31
C ASN A 72 -4.22 -6.52 -12.51
N LEU A 73 -3.98 -5.30 -12.01
CA LEU A 73 -2.81 -5.00 -11.19
C LEU A 73 -2.76 -5.91 -9.95
N ILE A 74 -1.60 -6.50 -9.73
CA ILE A 74 -1.27 -7.21 -8.49
C ILE A 74 -0.24 -6.40 -7.73
N VAL A 75 -0.49 -6.17 -6.44
CA VAL A 75 0.41 -5.48 -5.53
C VAL A 75 0.99 -6.49 -4.56
N VAL A 76 2.30 -6.42 -4.33
CA VAL A 76 3.04 -7.38 -3.51
C VAL A 76 3.75 -6.65 -2.38
N GLY A 77 3.45 -7.02 -1.14
CA GLY A 77 4.15 -6.52 0.05
C GLY A 77 5.64 -6.82 0.00
N THR A 78 6.44 -5.96 0.61
CA THR A 78 7.89 -6.11 0.71
C THR A 78 8.32 -6.31 2.17
N PRO A 79 9.52 -6.88 2.47
CA PRO A 79 9.94 -7.11 3.84
C PRO A 79 9.96 -5.85 4.71
N THR A 80 10.03 -6.06 6.03
CA THR A 80 10.10 -4.98 7.03
C THR A 80 8.87 -4.07 6.98
N TRP A 81 7.66 -4.69 7.10
CA TRP A 81 6.37 -3.98 7.05
C TRP A 81 6.23 -3.14 5.77
N SER A 82 6.45 -3.78 4.63
CA SER A 82 6.37 -3.17 3.30
C SER A 82 7.25 -1.93 3.10
N GLN A 83 8.49 -1.95 3.64
CA GLN A 83 9.47 -0.87 3.53
C GLN A 83 10.66 -1.22 2.63
N ASP A 84 11.02 -2.51 2.46
CA ASP A 84 12.25 -2.92 1.81
C ASP A 84 12.06 -3.17 0.29
N VAL A 85 11.51 -2.18 -0.42
CA VAL A 85 11.33 -2.23 -1.88
C VAL A 85 12.66 -2.32 -2.64
N ASP A 86 13.75 -1.84 -2.04
CA ASP A 86 15.12 -1.96 -2.56
C ASP A 86 15.58 -3.42 -2.64
N LYS A 87 15.18 -4.26 -1.70
CA LYS A 87 15.47 -5.70 -1.74
C LYS A 87 14.71 -6.38 -2.87
N ALA A 88 13.44 -6.01 -3.08
CA ALA A 88 12.65 -6.50 -4.20
C ALA A 88 13.27 -6.07 -5.56
N ALA A 89 13.79 -4.85 -5.63
CA ALA A 89 14.41 -4.31 -6.84
C ALA A 89 15.68 -5.06 -7.29
N ASN A 90 16.39 -5.71 -6.35
CA ASN A 90 17.57 -6.49 -6.68
C ASN A 90 17.25 -7.89 -7.24
N ASN A 91 16.03 -8.39 -7.06
CA ASN A 91 15.57 -9.67 -7.57
C ASN A 91 14.04 -9.64 -7.79
N PRO A 92 13.54 -8.86 -8.75
CA PRO A 92 12.12 -8.65 -8.94
C PRO A 92 11.36 -9.92 -9.33
N ILE A 93 10.05 -9.88 -9.14
CA ILE A 93 9.15 -10.94 -9.63
C ILE A 93 9.06 -10.83 -11.14
N ASN A 94 9.24 -11.94 -11.85
CA ASN A 94 9.09 -11.99 -13.30
C ASN A 94 7.61 -12.24 -13.67
N ALA A 95 6.78 -11.21 -13.59
CA ALA A 95 5.40 -11.24 -14.00
C ALA A 95 4.96 -9.86 -14.49
N HIS A 96 3.95 -9.81 -15.37
CA HIS A 96 3.43 -8.56 -15.88
C HIS A 96 2.46 -7.90 -14.89
N ASN A 97 2.29 -6.59 -15.00
CA ASN A 97 1.34 -5.77 -14.25
C ASN A 97 1.44 -5.98 -12.73
N ILE A 98 2.67 -5.87 -12.21
CA ILE A 98 3.01 -5.98 -10.79
C ILE A 98 3.46 -4.62 -10.26
N ALA A 99 2.97 -4.24 -9.10
CA ALA A 99 3.53 -3.17 -8.28
C ALA A 99 3.98 -3.72 -6.92
N TYR A 100 4.88 -2.97 -6.27
CA TYR A 100 5.44 -3.34 -4.97
C TYR A 100 4.96 -2.34 -3.91
N THR A 101 4.53 -2.88 -2.79
CA THR A 101 4.01 -2.07 -1.68
C THR A 101 5.13 -1.32 -0.98
N LEU A 102 4.94 -0.03 -0.78
CA LEU A 102 5.75 0.82 0.09
C LEU A 102 4.83 1.47 1.13
N HIS A 103 4.86 0.99 2.38
CA HIS A 103 4.13 1.58 3.49
C HIS A 103 4.98 2.59 4.25
N PHE A 104 4.36 3.68 4.68
CA PHE A 104 5.02 4.67 5.51
C PHE A 104 4.06 5.36 6.48
N TYR A 105 4.62 5.86 7.57
CA TYR A 105 3.94 6.75 8.50
C TYR A 105 4.80 8.01 8.65
N ALA A 106 4.24 9.16 8.33
CA ALA A 106 4.98 10.42 8.18
C ALA A 106 5.66 10.89 9.47
N GLY A 107 5.15 10.46 10.63
CA GLY A 107 5.76 10.74 11.93
C GLY A 107 7.01 9.91 12.23
N THR A 108 7.25 8.82 11.50
CA THR A 108 8.37 7.90 11.72
C THR A 108 9.31 7.81 10.52
N HIS A 109 8.75 7.74 9.32
CA HIS A 109 9.49 7.45 8.09
C HIS A 109 9.77 8.72 7.30
N GLY A 110 11.03 8.92 6.94
CA GLY A 110 11.48 10.12 6.22
C GLY A 110 12.25 9.79 4.95
N GLN A 111 13.26 10.63 4.64
CA GLN A 111 14.03 10.55 3.40
C GLN A 111 14.66 9.17 3.15
N TYR A 112 15.19 8.52 4.18
CA TYR A 112 15.82 7.20 4.05
C TYR A 112 14.91 6.16 3.37
N LEU A 113 13.60 6.23 3.61
CA LEU A 113 12.64 5.30 3.02
C LEU A 113 12.26 5.73 1.59
N ARG A 114 12.16 7.04 1.34
CA ARG A 114 12.02 7.57 -0.03
C ARG A 114 13.24 7.21 -0.90
N ASP A 115 14.45 7.16 -0.32
CA ASP A 115 15.66 6.74 -1.04
C ASP A 115 15.59 5.28 -1.48
N LYS A 116 15.02 4.37 -0.66
CA LYS A 116 14.73 2.99 -1.08
C LYS A 116 13.73 2.96 -2.24
N GLY A 117 12.68 3.78 -2.18
CA GLY A 117 11.72 3.95 -3.28
C GLY A 117 12.37 4.46 -4.56
N ASN A 118 13.21 5.50 -4.46
CA ASN A 118 13.96 6.03 -5.61
C ASN A 118 14.86 4.96 -6.22
N TYR A 119 15.55 4.18 -5.40
CA TYR A 119 16.37 3.07 -5.88
C TYR A 119 15.52 2.01 -6.61
N ALA A 120 14.40 1.59 -6.03
CA ALA A 120 13.53 0.60 -6.64
C ALA A 120 12.99 1.07 -8.00
N MET A 121 12.52 2.31 -8.08
CA MET A 121 12.05 2.91 -9.34
C MET A 121 13.17 3.05 -10.37
N SER A 122 14.41 3.35 -9.96
CA SER A 122 15.58 3.39 -10.86
C SER A 122 15.90 2.03 -11.49
N LYS A 123 15.42 0.94 -10.88
CA LYS A 123 15.51 -0.43 -11.40
C LYS A 123 14.26 -0.86 -12.19
N GLY A 124 13.31 0.06 -12.38
CA GLY A 124 12.10 -0.18 -13.18
C GLY A 124 10.92 -0.76 -12.40
N LEU A 125 10.95 -0.77 -11.07
CA LEU A 125 9.81 -1.22 -10.27
C LEU A 125 8.73 -0.15 -10.21
N ALA A 126 7.47 -0.55 -10.39
CA ALA A 126 6.32 0.25 -10.03
C ALA A 126 6.05 0.12 -8.53
N LEU A 127 5.78 1.23 -7.86
CA LEU A 127 5.44 1.29 -6.44
C LEU A 127 3.98 1.69 -6.22
N PHE A 128 3.40 1.21 -5.11
CA PHE A 128 2.09 1.62 -4.63
C PHE A 128 2.15 1.78 -3.11
N ALA A 129 1.74 2.92 -2.58
CA ALA A 129 1.60 3.11 -1.13
C ALA A 129 0.18 2.69 -0.71
N THR A 130 -0.06 1.38 -0.62
CA THR A 130 -1.39 0.84 -0.28
C THR A 130 -1.80 1.11 1.16
N GLU A 131 -0.84 1.51 2.00
CA GLU A 131 -1.09 2.01 3.34
C GLU A 131 -0.10 3.13 3.69
N TRP A 132 -0.61 4.24 4.22
CA TRP A 132 0.21 5.28 4.83
C TRP A 132 -0.57 6.08 5.87
N GLY A 133 0.14 6.65 6.85
CA GLY A 133 -0.45 7.46 7.91
C GLY A 133 0.25 8.80 8.13
N THR A 134 -0.49 9.77 8.67
CA THR A 134 0.01 11.11 9.01
C THR A 134 0.79 11.15 10.34
N VAL A 135 0.72 10.07 11.12
CA VAL A 135 1.21 9.95 12.49
C VAL A 135 2.43 9.01 12.58
N ASN A 136 2.77 8.52 13.77
CA ASN A 136 3.85 7.56 13.95
C ASN A 136 3.46 6.14 13.49
N ALA A 137 4.46 5.29 13.26
CA ALA A 137 4.27 3.92 12.75
C ALA A 137 3.50 2.97 13.70
N ASN A 138 3.33 3.34 14.97
CA ASN A 138 2.45 2.61 15.89
C ASN A 138 0.97 2.98 15.73
N GLY A 139 0.63 3.84 14.76
CA GLY A 139 -0.74 4.31 14.50
C GLY A 139 -1.16 5.47 15.38
N ASP A 140 -0.29 5.99 16.26
CA ASP A 140 -0.64 7.01 17.24
C ASP A 140 0.29 8.24 17.17
N GLY A 141 -0.02 9.26 17.96
CA GLY A 141 0.66 10.55 17.96
C GLY A 141 -0.10 11.64 17.19
N GLY A 142 0.50 12.84 17.14
CA GLY A 142 -0.05 13.98 16.39
C GLY A 142 0.26 13.90 14.89
N VAL A 143 -0.48 14.65 14.11
CA VAL A 143 -0.25 14.78 12.67
C VAL A 143 1.09 15.43 12.38
N ASN A 144 1.95 14.76 11.62
CA ASN A 144 3.17 15.34 11.08
C ASN A 144 2.88 15.97 9.70
N TYR A 145 2.46 17.22 9.71
CA TYR A 145 2.09 17.96 8.49
C TYR A 145 3.25 18.05 7.49
N GLY A 146 4.42 18.49 7.94
CA GLY A 146 5.59 18.65 7.07
C GLY A 146 6.05 17.32 6.45
N GLY A 147 6.18 16.27 7.27
CA GLY A 147 6.53 14.94 6.77
C GLY A 147 5.48 14.39 5.80
N THR A 148 4.20 14.62 6.06
CA THR A 148 3.12 14.22 5.14
C THR A 148 3.21 14.95 3.80
N GLU A 149 3.44 16.26 3.80
CA GLU A 149 3.62 17.04 2.57
C GLU A 149 4.83 16.57 1.75
N GLU A 150 5.96 16.27 2.40
CA GLU A 150 7.13 15.71 1.72
C GLU A 150 6.81 14.38 1.04
N TRP A 151 6.08 13.48 1.72
CA TRP A 151 5.68 12.19 1.17
C TRP A 151 4.70 12.34 -0.01
N LEU A 152 3.67 13.16 0.15
CA LEU A 152 2.67 13.38 -0.90
C LEU A 152 3.28 14.01 -2.14
N ASN A 153 4.16 15.01 -1.97
CA ASN A 153 4.89 15.63 -3.08
C ASN A 153 5.78 14.60 -3.80
N TRP A 154 6.49 13.76 -3.05
CA TRP A 154 7.34 12.72 -3.63
C TRP A 154 6.50 11.68 -4.40
N MET A 155 5.38 11.25 -3.87
CA MET A 155 4.49 10.30 -4.55
C MET A 155 3.89 10.90 -5.82
N ASP A 156 3.46 12.15 -5.78
CA ASP A 156 2.90 12.84 -6.96
C ASP A 156 3.94 12.99 -8.08
N GLN A 157 5.14 13.44 -7.75
CA GLN A 157 6.24 13.57 -8.71
C GLN A 157 6.60 12.25 -9.39
N ASN A 158 6.48 11.14 -8.67
CA ASN A 158 6.82 9.80 -9.13
C ASN A 158 5.60 8.99 -9.61
N LYS A 159 4.39 9.58 -9.63
CA LYS A 159 3.14 8.94 -10.07
C LYS A 159 2.78 7.70 -9.24
N ILE A 160 3.06 7.73 -7.95
CA ILE A 160 2.75 6.64 -7.01
C ILE A 160 1.33 6.84 -6.49
N SER A 161 0.46 5.87 -6.74
CA SER A 161 -0.88 5.83 -6.15
C SER A 161 -0.82 5.47 -4.68
N TRP A 162 -1.83 5.90 -3.91
CA TRP A 162 -1.83 5.69 -2.48
C TRP A 162 -3.21 5.50 -1.86
N CYS A 163 -3.25 4.85 -0.69
CA CYS A 163 -4.40 4.74 0.19
C CYS A 163 -3.99 5.15 1.61
N ASN A 164 -4.78 6.01 2.25
CA ASN A 164 -4.52 6.41 3.64
C ASN A 164 -5.09 5.38 4.63
N TRP A 165 -4.37 5.12 5.70
CA TRP A 165 -4.80 4.35 6.86
C TRP A 165 -5.31 5.26 7.97
N SER A 166 -6.59 5.13 8.46
CA SER A 166 -7.66 4.41 7.79
C SER A 166 -9.03 4.95 8.27
N ILE A 167 -10.09 4.60 7.54
CA ILE A 167 -11.46 5.00 7.87
C ILE A 167 -11.97 4.13 9.02
N HIS A 168 -11.71 4.54 10.25
CA HIS A 168 -12.25 3.95 11.48
C HIS A 168 -12.34 5.02 12.58
N ASP A 169 -12.87 4.66 13.74
CA ASP A 169 -13.14 5.53 14.89
C ASP A 169 -12.47 5.04 16.20
N LYS A 170 -11.39 4.27 16.09
CA LYS A 170 -10.56 3.92 17.24
C LYS A 170 -9.97 5.18 17.87
N ASN A 171 -9.72 5.14 19.16
CA ASN A 171 -9.02 6.22 19.85
C ASN A 171 -7.50 6.15 19.60
N GLU A 172 -7.09 6.47 18.39
CA GLU A 172 -5.68 6.52 17.95
C GLU A 172 -5.50 7.62 16.88
N GLY A 173 -4.27 8.11 16.73
CA GLY A 173 -3.96 9.25 15.86
C GLY A 173 -4.20 9.00 14.37
N ALA A 174 -4.08 7.75 13.89
CA ALA A 174 -4.32 7.37 12.49
C ALA A 174 -5.80 7.33 12.12
N SER A 175 -6.72 7.30 13.10
CA SER A 175 -8.15 7.26 12.86
C SER A 175 -8.64 8.49 12.12
N ILE A 176 -9.45 8.30 11.08
CA ILE A 176 -10.12 9.42 10.37
C ILE A 176 -11.24 10.03 11.23
N PHE A 177 -11.87 9.23 12.07
CA PHE A 177 -12.91 9.69 12.99
C PHE A 177 -12.48 9.52 14.44
N ASN A 178 -12.91 10.45 15.29
CA ASN A 178 -12.89 10.28 16.73
C ASN A 178 -14.00 9.28 17.15
N PRO A 179 -13.87 8.64 18.32
CA PRO A 179 -15.03 7.98 18.92
C PRO A 179 -16.23 8.92 18.97
N GLY A 180 -17.35 8.49 18.37
CA GLY A 180 -18.55 9.33 18.23
C GLY A 180 -18.72 10.01 16.86
N GLY A 181 -17.82 9.77 15.89
CA GLY A 181 -18.03 10.03 14.46
C GLY A 181 -17.64 11.42 13.96
N SER A 182 -17.09 12.30 14.79
CA SER A 182 -16.50 13.56 14.30
C SER A 182 -15.13 13.31 13.66
N LEU A 183 -14.74 14.13 12.67
CA LEU A 183 -13.39 14.01 12.09
C LEU A 183 -12.30 14.26 13.15
N SER A 184 -11.33 13.39 13.20
CA SER A 184 -10.08 13.56 13.97
C SER A 184 -9.21 14.67 13.35
N GLU A 185 -8.04 14.93 13.93
CA GLU A 185 -7.03 15.82 13.34
C GLU A 185 -6.54 15.25 11.99
N SER A 186 -6.16 13.97 11.95
CA SER A 186 -5.78 13.27 10.71
C SER A 186 -6.90 13.28 9.67
N GLY A 187 -8.15 13.06 10.10
CA GLY A 187 -9.31 13.08 9.22
C GLY A 187 -9.61 14.44 8.62
N LYS A 188 -9.46 15.53 9.37
CA LYS A 188 -9.60 16.90 8.86
C LYS A 188 -8.52 17.19 7.81
N TYR A 189 -7.28 16.85 8.12
CA TYR A 189 -6.16 17.09 7.21
C TYR A 189 -6.28 16.25 5.93
N LEU A 190 -6.64 14.98 6.03
CA LEU A 190 -6.89 14.14 4.85
C LEU A 190 -8.03 14.69 4.00
N LYS A 191 -9.12 15.17 4.62
CA LYS A 191 -10.21 15.82 3.90
C LYS A 191 -9.70 17.02 3.11
N ASP A 192 -8.87 17.86 3.71
CA ASP A 192 -8.31 19.05 3.06
C ASP A 192 -7.38 18.66 1.89
N ILE A 193 -6.59 17.61 2.03
CA ILE A 193 -5.78 17.01 0.94
C ILE A 193 -6.70 16.59 -0.21
N LEU A 194 -7.72 15.79 0.05
CA LEU A 194 -8.62 15.25 -0.97
C LEU A 194 -9.47 16.34 -1.66
N HIS A 195 -9.79 17.44 -0.97
CA HIS A 195 -10.50 18.59 -1.55
C HIS A 195 -9.58 19.60 -2.24
N GLY A 196 -8.26 19.41 -2.20
CA GLY A 196 -7.29 20.32 -2.77
C GLY A 196 -7.17 21.64 -2.01
N SER A 197 -7.59 21.70 -0.74
CA SER A 197 -7.48 22.89 0.13
C SER A 197 -6.24 22.87 1.02
N ALA A 198 -5.55 21.73 1.14
CA ALA A 198 -4.24 21.67 1.76
C ALA A 198 -3.16 22.31 0.86
N PRO A 199 -2.02 22.73 1.40
CA PRO A 199 -0.88 23.23 0.60
C PRO A 199 -0.48 22.26 -0.51
N TYR A 200 -0.54 20.96 -0.26
CA TYR A 200 -0.43 19.92 -1.26
C TYR A 200 -1.80 19.67 -1.92
N ALA A 201 -1.86 19.80 -3.23
CA ALA A 201 -3.04 19.48 -4.03
C ALA A 201 -2.61 19.05 -5.45
N PRO A 202 -2.33 17.77 -5.67
CA PRO A 202 -1.77 17.27 -6.93
C PRO A 202 -2.71 17.40 -8.15
N TRP A 203 -3.99 17.59 -7.91
CA TRP A 203 -5.05 17.76 -8.92
C TRP A 203 -5.57 19.20 -9.09
N ARG A 204 -4.77 20.19 -8.71
CA ARG A 204 -5.05 21.60 -9.01
C ARG A 204 -4.72 21.93 -10.46
#